data_120a166ae7dc0ef0faedec2267e73e09
#
_entry.id   120a166ae7dc0ef0faedec2267e73e09
#
_cell.length_a   1.000
_cell.length_b   1.000
_cell.length_c   1.000
_cell.angle_alpha   90.00
_cell.angle_beta   90.00
_cell.angle_gamma   90.00
#
_symmetry.space_group_name_H-M   'P 1'
#
loop_
_entity.id
_entity.type
_entity.pdbx_description
1 polymer ?
#
loop_
_entity_poly.entity_id
_entity_poly.type
_entity_poly.pdbx_seq_one_letter_code
_entity_poly.pdbx_strand_id
1 'polypeptide(L)'
;MDLRSSTPIDMPQVVILAGGLGTRLGAITQHIPKSLVEVDDRPMISHILDWISLQGCDRALILTGHLGDKFEEYTHDSVSLTFVREPVPLGTGGALWNAVDFLEPEFLLLWGDDFHPINYAKLVNQHREEGNLMTMTVTEAHESMNLLHANNRVIKYNKHAENSEFNGYEAGTSVVSKRIVLLFGRDGKWSWEETVYPKLSGRIGAHIDNTKFWDMGTPDRLTKLREFLKTERSRA
;
A
#
# COMPACT_ATOMS: atom_id res chain seq x y z
N MET A 1 -19.42 17.54 -28.90
CA MET A 1 -18.91 16.34 -28.21
C MET A 1 -17.42 16.56 -28.04
N ASP A 2 -17.04 17.16 -26.91
CA ASP A 2 -15.70 17.70 -26.69
C ASP A 2 -14.82 16.56 -26.13
N LEU A 3 -14.10 15.86 -27.01
CA LEU A 3 -13.07 14.90 -26.64
C LEU A 3 -11.85 15.70 -26.13
N ARG A 4 -11.94 16.19 -24.90
CA ARG A 4 -10.75 16.71 -24.22
C ARG A 4 -9.79 15.54 -24.07
N SER A 5 -8.71 15.58 -24.84
CA SER A 5 -7.55 14.72 -24.68
C SER A 5 -7.03 14.92 -23.24
N SER A 6 -7.38 13.99 -22.35
CA SER A 6 -6.75 13.98 -21.04
C SER A 6 -5.26 13.68 -21.26
N THR A 7 -4.42 14.66 -21.00
CA THR A 7 -2.97 14.45 -20.94
C THR A 7 -2.72 13.22 -20.05
N PRO A 8 -1.91 12.25 -20.47
CA PRO A 8 -1.58 11.12 -19.61
C PRO A 8 -1.10 11.65 -18.26
N ILE A 9 -1.64 11.12 -17.17
CA ILE A 9 -1.23 11.50 -15.83
C ILE A 9 0.17 10.94 -15.63
N ASP A 10 1.12 11.81 -15.25
CA ASP A 10 2.41 11.35 -14.77
C ASP A 10 2.22 10.65 -13.43
N MET A 11 2.33 9.32 -13.45
CA MET A 11 2.13 8.49 -12.26
C MET A 11 3.36 8.57 -11.36
N PRO A 12 3.16 8.78 -10.04
CA PRO A 12 4.28 8.84 -9.11
C PRO A 12 4.96 7.49 -8.93
N GLN A 13 6.17 7.49 -8.37
CA GLN A 13 6.86 6.28 -7.92
C GLN A 13 5.95 5.44 -7.02
N VAL A 14 5.97 4.12 -7.18
CA VAL A 14 5.31 3.21 -6.24
C VAL A 14 6.31 2.75 -5.18
N VAL A 15 5.94 2.81 -3.91
CA VAL A 15 6.72 2.33 -2.77
C VAL A 15 5.96 1.19 -2.11
N ILE A 16 6.57 0.01 -2.03
CA ILE A 16 5.92 -1.19 -1.48
C ILE A 16 6.63 -1.63 -0.20
N LEU A 17 5.89 -1.65 0.91
CA LEU A 17 6.35 -2.16 2.20
C LEU A 17 6.30 -3.71 2.20
N ALA A 18 7.45 -4.35 2.07
CA ALA A 18 7.59 -5.82 1.96
C ALA A 18 8.47 -6.44 3.06
N GLY A 19 8.86 -5.68 4.10
CA GLY A 19 9.78 -6.12 5.16
C GLY A 19 9.15 -6.89 6.33
N GLY A 20 7.83 -7.10 6.32
CA GLY A 20 7.09 -7.69 7.44
C GLY A 20 7.42 -9.17 7.70
N LEU A 21 7.43 -9.58 8.99
CA LEU A 21 7.72 -10.96 9.43
C LEU A 21 6.66 -12.00 9.03
N GLY A 22 5.44 -11.60 8.73
CA GLY A 22 4.35 -12.51 8.32
C GLY A 22 3.91 -13.55 9.36
N THR A 23 4.19 -13.35 10.65
CA THR A 23 4.03 -14.35 11.72
C THR A 23 2.66 -15.02 11.80
N ARG A 24 1.59 -14.33 11.39
CA ARG A 24 0.22 -14.87 11.38
C ARG A 24 -0.03 -15.95 10.33
N LEU A 25 0.83 -16.07 9.32
CA LEU A 25 0.82 -17.16 8.33
C LEU A 25 1.60 -18.41 8.80
N GLY A 26 2.24 -18.36 9.97
CA GLY A 26 2.89 -19.50 10.60
C GLY A 26 3.99 -20.11 9.74
N ALA A 27 3.91 -21.41 9.47
CA ALA A 27 4.92 -22.16 8.73
C ALA A 27 5.14 -21.65 7.29
N ILE A 28 4.14 -21.02 6.66
CA ILE A 28 4.22 -20.54 5.28
C ILE A 28 5.33 -19.48 5.13
N THR A 29 5.49 -18.60 6.11
CA THR A 29 6.43 -17.47 6.05
C THR A 29 7.73 -17.70 6.81
N GLN A 30 8.01 -18.94 7.24
CA GLN A 30 9.28 -19.27 7.92
C GLN A 30 10.50 -19.15 7.00
N HIS A 31 10.34 -19.45 5.70
CA HIS A 31 11.43 -19.53 4.74
C HIS A 31 11.21 -18.67 3.49
N ILE A 32 10.10 -17.96 3.40
CA ILE A 32 9.77 -17.07 2.29
C ILE A 32 9.16 -15.75 2.81
N PRO A 33 9.58 -14.59 2.29
CA PRO A 33 8.92 -13.31 2.60
C PRO A 33 7.42 -13.37 2.29
N LYS A 34 6.60 -12.73 3.12
CA LYS A 34 5.14 -12.74 2.94
C LYS A 34 4.71 -12.34 1.52
N SER A 35 5.33 -11.30 0.96
CA SER A 35 5.03 -10.81 -0.39
C SER A 35 5.46 -11.75 -1.52
N LEU A 36 6.34 -12.72 -1.24
CA LEU A 36 6.73 -13.77 -2.18
C LEU A 36 5.95 -15.08 -2.00
N VAL A 37 5.03 -15.15 -1.04
CA VAL A 37 4.12 -16.30 -0.92
C VAL A 37 3.28 -16.42 -2.19
N GLU A 38 3.19 -17.64 -2.72
CA GLU A 38 2.43 -17.92 -3.95
C GLU A 38 0.91 -17.77 -3.73
N VAL A 39 0.32 -17.00 -4.62
CA VAL A 39 -1.12 -16.80 -4.76
C VAL A 39 -1.44 -17.06 -6.23
N ASP A 40 -2.29 -18.05 -6.51
CA ASP A 40 -2.62 -18.48 -7.88
C ASP A 40 -1.36 -18.71 -8.76
N ASP A 41 -0.44 -19.58 -8.27
CA ASP A 41 0.79 -20.03 -8.92
C ASP A 41 1.85 -18.93 -9.17
N ARG A 42 1.71 -17.76 -8.58
CA ARG A 42 2.64 -16.63 -8.72
C ARG A 42 2.86 -15.92 -7.37
N PRO A 43 4.04 -15.32 -7.12
CA PRO A 43 4.25 -14.50 -5.93
C PRO A 43 3.20 -13.39 -5.79
N MET A 44 2.75 -13.12 -4.56
CA MET A 44 1.79 -12.05 -4.28
C MET A 44 2.23 -10.70 -4.88
N ILE A 45 3.51 -10.38 -4.76
CA ILE A 45 4.05 -9.13 -5.29
C ILE A 45 3.92 -9.02 -6.82
N SER A 46 3.92 -10.15 -7.55
CA SER A 46 3.72 -10.14 -9.01
C SER A 46 2.33 -9.60 -9.37
N HIS A 47 1.30 -9.98 -8.64
CA HIS A 47 -0.06 -9.48 -8.88
C HIS A 47 -0.16 -7.97 -8.61
N ILE A 48 0.54 -7.47 -7.57
CA ILE A 48 0.62 -6.04 -7.28
C ILE A 48 1.34 -5.31 -8.41
N LEU A 49 2.49 -5.84 -8.87
CA LEU A 49 3.30 -5.24 -9.94
C LEU A 49 2.57 -5.24 -11.29
N ASP A 50 1.86 -6.29 -11.63
CA ASP A 50 1.00 -6.32 -12.82
C ASP A 50 -0.06 -5.21 -12.73
N TRP A 51 -0.73 -5.08 -11.57
CA TRP A 51 -1.75 -4.07 -11.40
C TRP A 51 -1.20 -2.65 -11.52
N ILE A 52 -0.07 -2.33 -10.86
CA ILE A 52 0.53 -0.99 -10.96
C ILE A 52 0.99 -0.69 -12.39
N SER A 53 1.50 -1.69 -13.12
CA SER A 53 1.86 -1.55 -14.54
C SER A 53 0.63 -1.20 -15.40
N LEU A 54 -0.49 -1.90 -15.20
CA LEU A 54 -1.77 -1.60 -15.87
C LEU A 54 -2.29 -0.19 -15.54
N GLN A 55 -1.92 0.37 -14.39
CA GLN A 55 -2.25 1.75 -13.99
C GLN A 55 -1.25 2.80 -14.53
N GLY A 56 -0.26 2.38 -15.34
CA GLY A 56 0.74 3.26 -15.94
C GLY A 56 1.94 3.58 -15.03
N CYS A 57 2.13 2.83 -13.94
CA CYS A 57 3.32 2.94 -13.10
C CYS A 57 4.42 2.03 -13.66
N ASP A 58 5.59 2.58 -13.94
CA ASP A 58 6.73 1.89 -14.57
C ASP A 58 7.91 1.64 -13.62
N ARG A 59 7.84 2.14 -12.38
CA ARG A 59 8.91 2.02 -11.38
C ARG A 59 8.37 1.79 -9.97
N ALA A 60 9.00 0.87 -9.26
CA ALA A 60 8.66 0.55 -7.87
C ALA A 60 9.90 0.46 -6.99
N LEU A 61 9.81 1.05 -5.80
CA LEU A 61 10.77 0.92 -4.70
C LEU A 61 10.23 -0.09 -3.70
N ILE A 62 10.89 -1.23 -3.57
CA ILE A 62 10.49 -2.32 -2.67
C ILE A 62 11.31 -2.24 -1.39
N LEU A 63 10.65 -1.98 -0.26
CA LEU A 63 11.27 -1.92 1.05
C LEU A 63 11.25 -3.31 1.68
N THR A 64 12.40 -4.00 1.66
CA THR A 64 12.55 -5.38 2.13
C THR A 64 13.18 -5.42 3.53
N GLY A 65 12.98 -6.53 4.25
CA GLY A 65 13.53 -6.73 5.58
C GLY A 65 13.81 -8.20 5.85
N HIS A 66 12.95 -8.84 6.62
CA HIS A 66 13.06 -10.27 6.91
C HIS A 66 13.09 -11.10 5.61
N LEU A 67 14.11 -11.97 5.47
CA LEU A 67 14.37 -12.77 4.26
C LEU A 67 14.51 -11.91 2.98
N GLY A 68 14.97 -10.67 3.09
CA GLY A 68 15.11 -9.73 1.98
C GLY A 68 16.06 -10.19 0.88
N ASP A 69 17.01 -11.10 1.18
CA ASP A 69 17.87 -11.80 0.23
C ASP A 69 17.08 -12.56 -0.86
N LYS A 70 15.88 -13.01 -0.55
CA LYS A 70 15.00 -13.70 -1.52
C LYS A 70 14.49 -12.82 -2.64
N PHE A 71 14.65 -11.50 -2.53
CA PHE A 71 14.29 -10.55 -3.60
C PHE A 71 15.46 -10.22 -4.54
N GLU A 72 16.71 -10.65 -4.25
CA GLU A 72 17.90 -10.23 -5.01
C GLU A 72 17.83 -10.59 -6.50
N GLU A 73 17.19 -11.69 -6.85
CA GLU A 73 17.01 -12.16 -8.23
C GLU A 73 15.59 -11.86 -8.78
N TYR A 74 14.74 -11.19 -7.99
CA TYR A 74 13.36 -10.95 -8.40
C TYR A 74 13.31 -9.79 -9.41
N THR A 75 12.68 -10.04 -10.56
CA THR A 75 12.48 -9.06 -11.62
C THR A 75 11.03 -9.02 -12.08
N HIS A 76 10.66 -7.96 -12.78
CA HIS A 76 9.35 -7.82 -13.41
C HIS A 76 9.51 -7.22 -14.80
N ASP A 77 8.77 -7.74 -15.80
CA ASP A 77 8.98 -7.38 -17.21
C ASP A 77 8.62 -5.92 -17.53
N SER A 78 7.64 -5.34 -16.83
CA SER A 78 7.06 -4.04 -17.17
C SER A 78 7.32 -2.96 -16.11
N VAL A 79 7.89 -3.31 -14.96
CA VAL A 79 8.14 -2.37 -13.85
C VAL A 79 9.60 -2.45 -13.45
N SER A 80 10.31 -1.33 -13.48
CA SER A 80 11.67 -1.22 -12.98
C SER A 80 11.68 -1.28 -11.45
N LEU A 81 12.45 -2.21 -10.88
CA LEU A 81 12.48 -2.46 -9.44
C LEU A 81 13.77 -1.94 -8.81
N THR A 82 13.62 -1.22 -7.72
CA THR A 82 14.71 -0.86 -6.82
C THR A 82 14.42 -1.46 -5.45
N PHE A 83 15.42 -2.08 -4.82
CA PHE A 83 15.26 -2.69 -3.51
C PHE A 83 16.07 -1.93 -2.47
N VAL A 84 15.44 -1.61 -1.33
CA VAL A 84 16.12 -1.08 -0.14
C VAL A 84 15.84 -2.00 1.02
N ARG A 85 16.89 -2.66 1.52
CA ARG A 85 16.81 -3.59 2.65
C ARG A 85 17.05 -2.87 3.97
N GLU A 86 16.17 -3.10 4.94
CA GLU A 86 16.42 -2.67 6.32
C GLU A 86 17.45 -3.59 6.99
N PRO A 87 18.42 -3.03 7.74
CA PRO A 87 19.46 -3.84 8.40
C PRO A 87 18.93 -4.63 9.59
N VAL A 88 17.89 -4.15 10.22
CA VAL A 88 17.14 -4.76 11.34
C VAL A 88 15.67 -4.40 11.19
N PRO A 89 14.72 -5.09 11.85
CA PRO A 89 13.31 -4.74 11.78
C PRO A 89 13.03 -3.31 12.28
N LEU A 90 12.79 -2.36 11.36
CA LEU A 90 12.59 -0.94 11.65
C LEU A 90 11.10 -0.55 11.79
N GLY A 91 10.19 -1.45 11.47
CA GLY A 91 8.75 -1.13 11.35
C GLY A 91 8.45 -0.28 10.13
N THR A 92 7.18 -0.05 9.84
CA THR A 92 6.72 0.56 8.59
C THR A 92 7.22 1.99 8.38
N GLY A 93 7.28 2.78 9.45
CA GLY A 93 7.81 4.14 9.39
C GLY A 93 9.33 4.19 9.34
N GLY A 94 10.01 3.30 10.10
CA GLY A 94 11.47 3.20 10.05
C GLY A 94 11.98 2.68 8.70
N ALA A 95 11.24 1.79 8.03
CA ALA A 95 11.56 1.34 6.67
C ALA A 95 11.48 2.48 5.65
N LEU A 96 10.46 3.33 5.72
CA LEU A 96 10.35 4.55 4.89
C LEU A 96 11.48 5.54 5.18
N TRP A 97 11.85 5.73 6.44
CA TRP A 97 12.97 6.60 6.82
C TRP A 97 14.31 6.05 6.32
N ASN A 98 14.56 4.75 6.45
CA ASN A 98 15.76 4.08 5.93
C ASN A 98 15.92 4.24 4.40
N ALA A 99 14.80 4.39 3.68
CA ALA A 99 14.78 4.54 2.23
C ALA A 99 14.57 6.00 1.76
N VAL A 100 14.69 6.98 2.65
CA VAL A 100 14.30 8.37 2.36
C VAL A 100 15.01 8.98 1.15
N ASP A 101 16.27 8.63 0.91
CA ASP A 101 17.05 9.16 -0.22
C ASP A 101 16.58 8.60 -1.58
N PHE A 102 15.89 7.47 -1.59
CA PHE A 102 15.34 6.82 -2.78
C PHE A 102 13.89 7.25 -3.08
N LEU A 103 13.22 7.96 -2.16
CA LEU A 103 11.86 8.42 -2.33
C LEU A 103 11.79 9.65 -3.25
N GLU A 104 10.89 9.61 -4.21
CA GLU A 104 10.49 10.77 -5.00
C GLU A 104 9.69 11.79 -4.17
N PRO A 105 9.51 13.04 -4.63
CA PRO A 105 8.78 14.07 -3.89
C PRO A 105 7.33 13.68 -3.53
N GLU A 106 6.70 12.86 -4.37
CA GLU A 106 5.36 12.27 -4.21
C GLU A 106 5.44 10.80 -4.62
N PHE A 107 4.80 9.91 -3.88
CA PHE A 107 4.78 8.49 -4.19
C PHE A 107 3.47 7.82 -3.76
N LEU A 108 3.13 6.72 -4.44
CA LEU A 108 2.09 5.78 -4.00
C LEU A 108 2.69 4.82 -2.97
N LEU A 109 2.12 4.76 -1.79
CA LEU A 109 2.50 3.82 -0.73
C LEU A 109 1.54 2.63 -0.71
N LEU A 110 2.08 1.42 -0.87
CA LEU A 110 1.36 0.15 -0.88
C LEU A 110 1.95 -0.82 0.13
N TRP A 111 1.14 -1.78 0.54
CA TRP A 111 1.55 -2.92 1.37
C TRP A 111 1.79 -4.14 0.48
N GLY A 112 2.92 -4.82 0.66
CA GLY A 112 3.30 -5.97 -0.17
C GLY A 112 2.50 -7.26 0.07
N ASP A 113 1.52 -7.20 0.95
CA ASP A 113 0.61 -8.29 1.31
C ASP A 113 -0.87 -7.96 1.09
N ASP A 114 -1.14 -6.79 0.49
CA ASP A 114 -2.48 -6.29 0.22
C ASP A 114 -2.71 -6.13 -1.28
N PHE A 115 -3.91 -6.45 -1.76
CA PHE A 115 -4.32 -6.25 -3.15
C PHE A 115 -5.61 -5.45 -3.19
N HIS A 116 -5.52 -4.23 -3.70
CA HIS A 116 -6.66 -3.33 -3.85
C HIS A 116 -6.70 -2.79 -5.29
N PRO A 117 -7.48 -3.42 -6.19
CA PRO A 117 -7.49 -3.07 -7.61
C PRO A 117 -8.35 -1.84 -7.92
N ILE A 118 -7.99 -0.70 -7.35
CA ILE A 118 -8.61 0.60 -7.59
C ILE A 118 -7.96 1.36 -8.74
N ASN A 119 -8.58 2.44 -9.19
CA ASN A 119 -8.02 3.35 -10.18
C ASN A 119 -7.06 4.36 -9.53
N TYR A 120 -5.76 4.14 -9.67
CA TYR A 120 -4.74 5.01 -9.07
C TYR A 120 -4.72 6.42 -9.66
N ALA A 121 -5.08 6.58 -10.94
CA ALA A 121 -5.16 7.90 -11.55
C ALA A 121 -6.22 8.79 -10.88
N LYS A 122 -7.36 8.22 -10.48
CA LYS A 122 -8.39 8.97 -9.72
C LYS A 122 -7.89 9.39 -8.35
N LEU A 123 -7.20 8.49 -7.63
CA LEU A 123 -6.62 8.78 -6.32
C LEU A 123 -5.55 9.88 -6.42
N VAL A 124 -4.64 9.79 -7.39
CA VAL A 124 -3.56 10.76 -7.62
C VAL A 124 -4.13 12.13 -8.02
N ASN A 125 -5.14 12.16 -8.90
CA ASN A 125 -5.80 13.41 -9.30
C ASN A 125 -6.45 14.09 -8.10
N GLN A 126 -7.26 13.38 -7.32
CA GLN A 126 -7.88 13.94 -6.12
C GLN A 126 -6.83 14.48 -5.15
N HIS A 127 -5.75 13.74 -4.92
CA HIS A 127 -4.64 14.17 -4.07
C HIS A 127 -4.06 15.52 -4.51
N ARG A 128 -3.77 15.66 -5.80
CA ARG A 128 -3.17 16.86 -6.40
C ARG A 128 -4.13 18.04 -6.46
N GLU A 129 -5.39 17.80 -6.84
CA GLU A 129 -6.45 18.82 -6.91
C GLU A 129 -6.76 19.42 -5.53
N GLU A 130 -6.78 18.59 -4.49
CA GLU A 130 -7.02 19.04 -3.12
C GLU A 130 -5.76 19.59 -2.43
N GLY A 131 -4.58 19.48 -3.05
CA GLY A 131 -3.30 19.95 -2.51
C GLY A 131 -2.91 19.27 -1.19
N ASN A 132 -3.28 18.01 -1.02
CA ASN A 132 -3.00 17.26 0.18
C ASN A 132 -1.50 16.89 0.30
N LEU A 133 -1.00 16.72 1.51
CA LEU A 133 0.30 16.07 1.74
C LEU A 133 0.17 14.55 1.78
N MET A 134 -1.03 14.05 2.09
CA MET A 134 -1.37 12.63 2.06
C MET A 134 -2.84 12.47 1.71
N THR A 135 -3.16 11.49 0.87
CA THR A 135 -4.54 11.01 0.63
C THR A 135 -4.53 9.50 0.74
N MET A 136 -5.34 8.95 1.63
CA MET A 136 -5.48 7.50 1.76
C MET A 136 -6.77 7.01 1.11
N THR A 137 -6.75 5.79 0.62
CA THR A 137 -7.96 5.11 0.18
C THR A 137 -8.72 4.59 1.38
N VAL A 138 -10.01 4.86 1.39
CA VAL A 138 -10.95 4.47 2.43
C VAL A 138 -12.06 3.64 1.82
N THR A 139 -12.33 2.48 2.38
CA THR A 139 -13.51 1.69 2.04
C THR A 139 -14.54 1.72 3.17
N GLU A 140 -15.80 1.88 2.79
CA GLU A 140 -16.95 1.80 3.70
C GLU A 140 -17.57 0.37 3.73
N ALA A 141 -17.00 -0.56 2.96
CA ALA A 141 -17.49 -1.93 2.75
C ALA A 141 -16.64 -2.99 3.47
N HIS A 142 -16.00 -2.66 4.60
CA HIS A 142 -15.17 -3.58 5.39
C HIS A 142 -15.88 -4.01 6.68
N GLU A 143 -15.62 -5.23 7.16
CA GLU A 143 -16.22 -5.78 8.39
C GLU A 143 -15.78 -5.01 9.66
N SER A 144 -14.55 -4.50 9.65
CA SER A 144 -13.98 -3.69 10.73
C SER A 144 -13.76 -2.28 10.24
N MET A 145 -14.08 -1.29 11.08
CA MET A 145 -13.84 0.12 10.78
C MET A 145 -12.74 0.65 11.70
N ASN A 146 -11.77 1.37 11.15
CA ASN A 146 -10.63 1.88 11.91
C ASN A 146 -10.42 3.39 11.79
N LEU A 147 -11.33 4.09 11.07
CA LEU A 147 -11.29 5.53 10.93
C LEU A 147 -12.69 6.15 10.82
N LEU A 148 -12.77 7.43 11.20
CA LEU A 148 -13.90 8.30 10.92
C LEU A 148 -13.50 9.25 9.79
N HIS A 149 -14.29 9.33 8.74
CA HIS A 149 -14.12 10.30 7.68
C HIS A 149 -15.38 11.15 7.46
N ALA A 150 -15.17 12.38 7.00
CA ALA A 150 -16.22 13.29 6.57
C ALA A 150 -15.63 14.31 5.59
N ASN A 151 -16.42 14.75 4.58
CA ASN A 151 -16.02 15.78 3.62
C ASN A 151 -14.66 15.50 2.96
N ASN A 152 -14.43 14.28 2.49
CA ASN A 152 -13.17 13.82 1.90
C ASN A 152 -11.95 13.98 2.83
N ARG A 153 -12.14 13.91 4.15
CA ARG A 153 -11.06 14.03 5.15
C ARG A 153 -11.15 12.90 6.18
N VAL A 154 -10.00 12.35 6.54
CA VAL A 154 -9.89 11.45 7.69
C VAL A 154 -9.86 12.31 8.95
N ILE A 155 -10.90 12.22 9.75
CA ILE A 155 -11.10 13.02 10.98
C ILE A 155 -10.43 12.35 12.17
N LYS A 156 -10.48 11.03 12.25
CA LYS A 156 -9.90 10.24 13.33
C LYS A 156 -9.44 8.89 12.81
N TYR A 157 -8.31 8.41 13.28
CA TYR A 157 -7.78 7.09 12.98
C TYR A 157 -7.37 6.37 14.25
N ASN A 158 -7.72 5.09 14.36
CA ASN A 158 -7.25 4.20 15.42
C ASN A 158 -7.14 2.77 14.88
N LYS A 159 -5.92 2.29 14.70
CA LYS A 159 -5.61 0.95 14.18
C LYS A 159 -6.30 -0.19 14.97
N HIS A 160 -6.53 0.00 16.26
CA HIS A 160 -7.06 -0.99 17.18
C HIS A 160 -8.49 -0.64 17.66
N ALA A 161 -9.22 0.14 16.87
CA ALA A 161 -10.54 0.59 17.28
C ALA A 161 -11.58 -0.54 17.22
N GLU A 162 -12.38 -0.60 18.26
CA GLU A 162 -13.62 -1.39 18.33
C GLU A 162 -14.84 -0.45 18.49
N ASN A 163 -14.80 0.73 17.84
CA ASN A 163 -15.78 1.78 18.07
C ASN A 163 -16.86 1.83 16.99
N SER A 164 -18.12 1.92 17.42
CA SER A 164 -19.30 2.11 16.56
C SER A 164 -19.37 3.49 15.86
N GLU A 165 -18.51 4.45 16.24
CA GLU A 165 -18.47 5.79 15.63
C GLU A 165 -17.67 5.85 14.33
N PHE A 166 -16.86 4.82 14.00
CA PHE A 166 -16.08 4.77 12.78
C PHE A 166 -16.92 4.33 11.60
N ASN A 167 -16.68 4.93 10.43
CA ASN A 167 -17.46 4.71 9.21
C ASN A 167 -16.61 4.33 7.99
N GLY A 168 -15.30 4.11 8.18
CA GLY A 168 -14.39 3.73 7.12
C GLY A 168 -13.24 2.85 7.61
N TYR A 169 -12.64 2.14 6.67
CA TYR A 169 -11.44 1.32 6.86
C TYR A 169 -10.33 1.80 5.92
N GLU A 170 -9.12 1.94 6.42
CA GLU A 170 -7.93 2.27 5.62
C GLU A 170 -7.57 1.07 4.74
N ALA A 171 -7.61 1.26 3.42
CA ALA A 171 -7.55 0.19 2.43
C ALA A 171 -6.19 0.07 1.71
N GLY A 172 -5.11 0.28 2.44
CA GLY A 172 -3.75 -0.12 2.05
C GLY A 172 -3.07 0.72 0.96
N THR A 173 -3.76 1.61 0.25
CA THR A 173 -3.17 2.43 -0.81
C THR A 173 -3.28 3.91 -0.47
N SER A 174 -2.15 4.63 -0.55
CA SER A 174 -2.12 6.07 -0.26
C SER A 174 -1.20 6.82 -1.22
N VAL A 175 -1.52 8.07 -1.55
CA VAL A 175 -0.55 9.02 -2.12
C VAL A 175 0.07 9.80 -0.98
N VAL A 176 1.40 9.87 -0.95
CA VAL A 176 2.17 10.46 0.16
C VAL A 176 3.22 11.42 -0.39
N SER A 177 3.28 12.63 0.17
CA SER A 177 4.41 13.53 -0.04
C SER A 177 5.61 13.11 0.82
N LYS A 178 6.80 13.03 0.23
CA LYS A 178 8.08 12.81 0.94
C LYS A 178 8.26 13.75 2.14
N ARG A 179 7.64 14.93 2.10
CA ARG A 179 7.68 15.91 3.22
C ARG A 179 7.18 15.31 4.53
N ILE A 180 6.20 14.38 4.48
CA ILE A 180 5.71 13.70 5.69
C ILE A 180 6.79 12.77 6.25
N VAL A 181 7.49 12.02 5.38
CA VAL A 181 8.60 11.16 5.81
C VAL A 181 9.69 12.00 6.48
N LEU A 182 10.05 13.14 5.89
CA LEU A 182 11.03 14.08 6.48
C LEU A 182 10.56 14.71 7.80
N LEU A 183 9.26 14.97 7.95
CA LEU A 183 8.70 15.57 9.16
C LEU A 183 8.69 14.61 10.35
N PHE A 184 8.38 13.34 10.12
CA PHE A 184 8.24 12.32 11.16
C PHE A 184 9.46 11.41 11.30
N GLY A 185 10.38 11.46 10.31
CA GLY A 185 11.53 10.59 10.20
C GLY A 185 12.43 10.63 11.43
N ARG A 186 12.83 9.46 11.87
CA ARG A 186 13.75 9.23 12.99
C ARG A 186 14.34 7.84 12.90
N ASP A 187 15.51 7.68 13.45
CA ASP A 187 16.16 6.38 13.54
C ASP A 187 15.41 5.41 14.47
N GLY A 188 15.60 4.12 14.22
CA GLY A 188 15.04 3.05 15.01
C GLY A 188 13.65 2.58 14.53
N LYS A 189 13.05 1.75 15.37
CA LYS A 189 11.80 1.05 15.04
C LYS A 189 10.57 1.90 15.39
N TRP A 190 9.71 2.17 14.40
CA TRP A 190 8.42 2.84 14.60
C TRP A 190 7.41 2.50 13.50
N SER A 191 6.12 2.61 13.83
CA SER A 191 5.00 2.34 12.93
C SER A 191 4.54 3.63 12.25
N TRP A 192 4.40 3.58 10.93
CA TRP A 192 3.85 4.67 10.13
C TRP A 192 2.41 4.97 10.53
N GLU A 193 1.55 3.96 10.55
CA GLU A 193 0.13 4.09 10.81
C GLU A 193 -0.17 4.64 12.21
N GLU A 194 0.56 4.13 13.23
CA GLU A 194 0.35 4.55 14.62
C GLU A 194 0.98 5.92 14.94
N THR A 195 1.98 6.34 14.14
CA THR A 195 2.67 7.61 14.36
C THR A 195 2.08 8.73 13.51
N VAL A 196 1.89 8.50 12.22
CA VAL A 196 1.54 9.56 11.24
C VAL A 196 0.05 9.81 11.20
N TYR A 197 -0.76 8.77 11.06
CA TYR A 197 -2.19 8.94 10.83
C TYR A 197 -2.90 9.67 11.97
N PRO A 198 -2.70 9.33 13.27
CA PRO A 198 -3.35 10.07 14.35
C PRO A 198 -2.90 11.54 14.43
N LYS A 199 -1.63 11.83 14.14
CA LYS A 199 -1.07 13.19 14.21
C LYS A 199 -1.49 14.07 13.03
N LEU A 200 -1.84 13.47 11.90
CA LEU A 200 -2.33 14.16 10.71
C LEU A 200 -3.86 14.09 10.58
N SER A 201 -4.59 13.54 11.54
CA SER A 201 -6.06 13.53 11.56
C SER A 201 -6.63 14.93 11.27
N GLY A 202 -7.64 15.01 10.40
CA GLY A 202 -8.18 16.26 9.86
C GLY A 202 -7.39 16.87 8.69
N ARG A 203 -6.18 16.38 8.39
CA ARG A 203 -5.30 16.86 7.29
C ARG A 203 -5.02 15.79 6.24
N ILE A 204 -5.45 14.55 6.44
CA ILE A 204 -5.34 13.46 5.47
C ILE A 204 -6.58 13.50 4.58
N GLY A 205 -6.39 13.52 3.27
CA GLY A 205 -7.47 13.33 2.30
C GLY A 205 -8.03 11.90 2.36
N ALA A 206 -9.33 11.75 2.20
CA ALA A 206 -9.99 10.46 2.09
C ALA A 206 -10.50 10.26 0.66
N HIS A 207 -9.92 9.30 -0.05
CA HIS A 207 -10.42 8.81 -1.34
C HIS A 207 -11.33 7.62 -1.08
N ILE A 208 -12.63 7.82 -1.25
CA ILE A 208 -13.61 6.76 -0.99
C ILE A 208 -13.68 5.85 -2.21
N ASP A 209 -13.29 4.59 -2.01
CA ASP A 209 -13.42 3.53 -3.02
C ASP A 209 -13.84 2.22 -2.35
N ASN A 210 -15.00 1.71 -2.74
CA ASN A 210 -15.58 0.49 -2.18
C ASN A 210 -15.26 -0.76 -3.02
N THR A 211 -14.29 -0.67 -3.95
CA THR A 211 -13.71 -1.85 -4.59
C THR A 211 -13.12 -2.75 -3.51
N LYS A 212 -13.39 -4.04 -3.64
CA LYS A 212 -13.02 -4.98 -2.59
C LYS A 212 -11.51 -5.01 -2.37
N PHE A 213 -11.13 -4.71 -1.15
CA PHE A 213 -9.80 -4.84 -0.62
C PHE A 213 -9.52 -6.28 -0.17
N TRP A 214 -8.33 -6.78 -0.48
CA TRP A 214 -7.89 -8.13 -0.17
C TRP A 214 -6.57 -8.08 0.58
N ASP A 215 -6.47 -8.80 1.67
CA ASP A 215 -5.21 -9.01 2.38
C ASP A 215 -4.94 -10.49 2.58
N MET A 216 -3.68 -10.86 2.71
CA MET A 216 -3.25 -12.21 3.01
C MET A 216 -2.74 -12.36 4.46
N GLY A 217 -3.32 -11.62 5.39
CA GLY A 217 -2.88 -11.59 6.80
C GLY A 217 -3.08 -12.88 7.58
N THR A 218 -3.98 -13.76 7.14
CA THR A 218 -4.26 -15.06 7.77
C THR A 218 -4.43 -16.13 6.70
N PRO A 219 -4.33 -17.45 7.04
CA PRO A 219 -4.56 -18.54 6.09
C PRO A 219 -5.92 -18.47 5.38
N ASP A 220 -6.98 -18.11 6.10
CA ASP A 220 -8.34 -17.98 5.54
C ASP A 220 -8.40 -16.84 4.50
N ARG A 221 -7.79 -15.69 4.81
CA ARG A 221 -7.75 -14.54 3.90
C ARG A 221 -6.90 -14.85 2.67
N LEU A 222 -5.78 -15.54 2.85
CA LEU A 222 -4.95 -16.03 1.74
C LEU A 222 -5.76 -16.97 0.82
N THR A 223 -6.55 -17.88 1.38
CA THR A 223 -7.41 -18.79 0.60
C THR A 223 -8.44 -18.00 -0.22
N LYS A 224 -9.14 -17.04 0.39
CA LYS A 224 -10.12 -16.18 -0.30
C LYS A 224 -9.48 -15.35 -1.41
N LEU A 225 -8.27 -14.82 -1.20
CA LEU A 225 -7.52 -14.08 -2.21
C LEU A 225 -7.14 -14.99 -3.41
N ARG A 226 -6.70 -16.22 -3.15
CA ARG A 226 -6.41 -17.22 -4.21
C ARG A 226 -7.64 -17.51 -5.07
N GLU A 227 -8.80 -17.72 -4.46
CA GLU A 227 -10.06 -17.95 -5.18
C GLU A 227 -10.44 -16.76 -6.05
N PHE A 228 -10.29 -15.55 -5.53
CA PHE A 228 -10.56 -14.31 -6.27
C PHE A 228 -9.66 -14.19 -7.50
N LEU A 229 -8.34 -14.25 -7.34
CA LEU A 229 -7.39 -14.07 -8.45
C LEU A 229 -7.53 -15.18 -9.51
N LYS A 230 -7.78 -16.41 -9.11
CA LYS A 230 -8.10 -17.51 -10.03
C LYS A 230 -9.35 -17.22 -10.86
N THR A 231 -10.37 -16.62 -10.26
CA THR A 231 -11.62 -16.26 -10.95
C THR A 231 -11.37 -15.12 -11.94
N GLU A 232 -10.61 -14.10 -11.57
CA GLU A 232 -10.28 -12.98 -12.47
C GLU A 232 -9.42 -13.45 -13.67
N ARG A 233 -8.44 -14.31 -13.43
CA ARG A 233 -7.63 -14.92 -14.53
C ARG A 233 -8.49 -15.72 -15.52
N SER A 234 -9.54 -16.38 -15.05
CA SER A 234 -10.44 -17.15 -15.90
C SER A 234 -11.37 -16.28 -16.75
N ARG A 235 -11.48 -14.98 -16.44
CA ARG A 235 -12.31 -14.01 -17.17
C ARG A 235 -11.52 -13.15 -18.18
N ALA A 236 -10.20 -13.12 -18.05
CA ALA A 236 -9.27 -12.38 -18.92
C ALA A 236 -8.87 -13.21 -20.14
#